data_3981a2d8bac52703e6374a41ad2f99b4
#
_entry.id   3981a2d8bac52703e6374a41ad2f99b4
#
_cell.length_a   1.000
_cell.length_b   1.000
_cell.length_c   1.000
_cell.angle_alpha   90.00
_cell.angle_beta   90.00
_cell.angle_gamma   90.00
#
_symmetry.space_group_name_H-M   'P 1'
#
loop_
_entity.id
_entity.type
_entity.pdbx_description
1 polymer ?
#
loop_
_entity_poly.entity_id
_entity_poly.type
_entity_poly.pdbx_seq_one_letter_code
_entity_poly.pdbx_strand_id
1 'polypeptide(L)'
;MHAQMAHSPAVLEAYVSLRRATARLGTLDQRVRAALMLTSASAAGNDYAVAVLSMLALRSGWRQEEVDALRAGADLGDATIDALVRLVRAAAAGQGHVSDAAWASAVDAGWDDKQLAEAFASLGLAVFTAYFLNYAATELDLPAGR
;
A
#
# COMPACT_ATOMS: atom_id res chain seq x y z
N MET A 1 -6.35 5.47 -14.89
CA MET A 1 -5.42 6.16 -13.97
C MET A 1 -4.28 6.89 -14.70
N HIS A 2 -3.31 6.21 -15.32
CA HIS A 2 -2.14 6.88 -15.93
C HIS A 2 -2.51 7.90 -17.01
N ALA A 3 -3.52 7.62 -17.82
CA ALA A 3 -4.02 8.56 -18.84
C ALA A 3 -4.52 9.89 -18.22
N GLN A 4 -5.17 9.82 -17.06
CA GLN A 4 -5.62 11.02 -16.35
C GLN A 4 -4.45 11.77 -15.69
N MET A 5 -3.48 11.05 -15.11
CA MET A 5 -2.26 11.68 -14.59
C MET A 5 -1.45 12.36 -15.70
N ALA A 6 -1.50 11.82 -16.92
CA ALA A 6 -0.78 12.36 -18.07
C ALA A 6 -1.29 13.75 -18.54
N HIS A 7 -2.43 14.22 -18.05
CA HIS A 7 -2.87 15.60 -18.28
C HIS A 7 -1.92 16.63 -17.64
N SER A 8 -1.14 16.20 -16.64
CA SER A 8 -0.08 17.01 -16.04
C SER A 8 1.23 16.21 -15.99
N PRO A 9 2.26 16.61 -16.75
CA PRO A 9 3.58 15.99 -16.65
C PRO A 9 4.14 15.97 -15.23
N ALA A 10 3.84 17.01 -14.43
CA ALA A 10 4.29 17.09 -13.04
C ALA A 10 3.64 16.02 -12.16
N VAL A 11 2.34 15.75 -12.33
CA VAL A 11 1.62 14.73 -11.55
C VAL A 11 2.09 13.34 -11.95
N LEU A 12 2.21 13.08 -13.24
CA LEU A 12 2.69 11.79 -13.74
C LEU A 12 4.13 11.51 -13.29
N GLU A 13 5.02 12.51 -13.38
CA GLU A 13 6.42 12.37 -12.95
C GLU A 13 6.52 12.16 -11.43
N ALA A 14 5.75 12.88 -10.62
CA ALA A 14 5.73 12.67 -9.17
C ALA A 14 5.35 11.22 -8.81
N TYR A 15 4.30 10.69 -9.44
CA TYR A 15 3.88 9.30 -9.26
C TYR A 15 4.95 8.29 -9.71
N VAL A 16 5.48 8.47 -10.93
CA VAL A 16 6.48 7.56 -11.51
C VAL A 16 7.78 7.59 -10.72
N SER A 17 8.22 8.78 -10.28
CA SER A 17 9.43 8.93 -9.49
C SER A 17 9.31 8.28 -8.12
N LEU A 18 8.21 8.47 -7.40
CA LEU A 18 7.98 7.81 -6.12
C LEU A 18 7.93 6.29 -6.28
N ARG A 19 7.19 5.79 -7.27
CA ARG A 19 7.12 4.35 -7.58
C ARG A 19 8.49 3.76 -7.93
N ARG A 20 9.29 4.48 -8.74
CA ARG A 20 10.63 4.04 -9.14
C ARG A 20 11.59 4.04 -7.94
N ALA A 21 11.54 5.07 -7.11
CA ALA A 21 12.39 5.17 -5.92
C ALA A 21 12.13 4.00 -4.96
N THR A 22 10.87 3.73 -4.62
CA THR A 22 10.50 2.63 -3.73
C THR A 22 10.88 1.25 -4.30
N ALA A 23 10.79 1.08 -5.62
CA ALA A 23 11.13 -0.20 -6.26
C ALA A 23 12.64 -0.45 -6.40
N ARG A 24 13.45 0.60 -6.63
CA ARG A 24 14.88 0.45 -6.96
C ARG A 24 15.82 0.67 -5.80
N LEU A 25 15.45 1.51 -4.86
CA LEU A 25 16.30 1.92 -3.73
C LEU A 25 15.86 1.30 -2.41
N GLY A 26 14.62 0.78 -2.36
CA GLY A 26 14.07 0.14 -1.18
C GLY A 26 14.65 -1.26 -0.95
N THR A 27 14.70 -1.66 0.33
CA THR A 27 15.12 -2.99 0.78
C THR A 27 13.95 -3.93 1.08
N LEU A 28 12.74 -3.40 1.22
CA LEU A 28 11.53 -4.21 1.32
C LEU A 28 11.31 -4.97 0.02
N ASP A 29 11.06 -6.28 0.11
CA ASP A 29 10.77 -7.06 -1.07
C ASP A 29 9.43 -6.67 -1.71
N GLN A 30 9.23 -7.09 -2.96
CA GLN A 30 8.05 -6.74 -3.73
C GLN A 30 6.75 -7.28 -3.09
N ARG A 31 6.80 -8.44 -2.46
CA ARG A 31 5.64 -9.07 -1.81
C ARG A 31 5.21 -8.25 -0.61
N VAL A 32 6.15 -7.82 0.24
CA VAL A 32 5.86 -6.95 1.39
C VAL A 32 5.32 -5.61 0.92
N ARG A 33 5.97 -4.94 -0.04
CA ARG A 33 5.47 -3.66 -0.57
C ARG A 33 4.03 -3.76 -1.11
N ALA A 34 3.71 -4.83 -1.83
CA ALA A 34 2.36 -5.04 -2.35
C ALA A 34 1.33 -5.17 -1.23
N ALA A 35 1.65 -5.88 -0.13
CA ALA A 35 0.80 -5.97 1.04
C ALA A 35 0.57 -4.61 1.70
N LEU A 36 1.63 -3.81 1.90
CA LEU A 36 1.53 -2.49 2.49
C LEU A 36 0.68 -1.53 1.65
N MET A 37 0.84 -1.56 0.33
CA MET A 37 0.04 -0.74 -0.58
C MET A 37 -1.44 -1.15 -0.56
N LEU A 38 -1.74 -2.45 -0.59
CA LEU A 38 -3.11 -2.95 -0.55
C LEU A 38 -3.81 -2.58 0.76
N THR A 39 -3.16 -2.82 1.90
CA THR A 39 -3.75 -2.49 3.21
C THR A 39 -3.96 -0.98 3.37
N SER A 40 -3.06 -0.15 2.82
CA SER A 40 -3.21 1.31 2.81
C SER A 40 -4.39 1.77 1.97
N ALA A 41 -4.56 1.22 0.77
CA ALA A 41 -5.69 1.55 -0.11
C ALA A 41 -7.03 1.10 0.48
N SER A 42 -7.04 -0.07 1.14
CA SER A 42 -8.23 -0.58 1.84
C SER A 42 -8.63 0.34 3.00
N ALA A 43 -7.65 0.83 3.77
CA ALA A 43 -7.89 1.79 4.84
C ALA A 43 -8.35 3.16 4.32
N ALA A 44 -7.92 3.56 3.12
CA ALA A 44 -8.34 4.79 2.45
C ALA A 44 -9.72 4.69 1.76
N GLY A 45 -10.32 3.51 1.68
CA GLY A 45 -11.66 3.31 1.13
C GLY A 45 -11.79 3.59 -0.37
N ASN A 46 -10.75 3.29 -1.19
CA ASN A 46 -10.83 3.47 -2.63
C ASN A 46 -10.92 2.13 -3.36
N ASP A 47 -12.11 1.79 -3.86
CA ASP A 47 -12.39 0.50 -4.50
C ASP A 47 -11.53 0.24 -5.75
N TYR A 48 -11.24 1.28 -6.55
CA TYR A 48 -10.38 1.14 -7.74
C TYR A 48 -8.95 0.77 -7.32
N ALA A 49 -8.38 1.51 -6.36
CA ALA A 49 -7.04 1.23 -5.86
C ALA A 49 -6.96 -0.17 -5.23
N VAL A 50 -7.98 -0.55 -4.44
CA VAL A 50 -8.06 -1.89 -3.84
C VAL A 50 -8.09 -2.97 -4.91
N ALA A 51 -8.89 -2.83 -5.98
CA ALA A 51 -8.96 -3.81 -7.05
C ALA A 51 -7.60 -3.97 -7.78
N VAL A 52 -6.97 -2.86 -8.16
CA VAL A 52 -5.65 -2.87 -8.84
C VAL A 52 -4.57 -3.46 -7.93
N LEU A 53 -4.54 -3.06 -6.65
CA LEU A 53 -3.51 -3.50 -5.71
C LEU A 53 -3.73 -4.94 -5.24
N SER A 54 -4.97 -5.44 -5.23
CA SER A 54 -5.24 -6.87 -5.04
C SER A 54 -4.62 -7.71 -6.17
N MET A 55 -4.78 -7.29 -7.43
CA MET A 55 -4.12 -7.97 -8.56
C MET A 55 -2.59 -7.91 -8.46
N LEU A 56 -2.04 -6.78 -8.02
CA LEU A 56 -0.59 -6.65 -7.79
C LEU A 56 -0.13 -7.60 -6.69
N ALA A 57 -0.86 -7.71 -5.59
CA ALA A 57 -0.54 -8.61 -4.48
C ALA A 57 -0.53 -10.08 -4.95
N LEU A 58 -1.56 -10.52 -5.69
CA LEU A 58 -1.60 -11.87 -6.28
C LEU A 58 -0.38 -12.14 -7.18
N ARG A 59 -0.02 -11.18 -8.06
CA ARG A 59 1.16 -11.30 -8.94
C ARG A 59 2.49 -11.30 -8.18
N SER A 60 2.49 -10.75 -6.96
CA SER A 60 3.66 -10.74 -6.08
C SER A 60 3.77 -12.00 -5.21
N GLY A 61 2.89 -12.99 -5.42
CA GLY A 61 2.95 -14.29 -4.77
C GLY A 61 2.08 -14.42 -3.52
N TRP A 62 1.18 -13.46 -3.25
CA TRP A 62 0.16 -13.62 -2.22
C TRP A 62 -0.96 -14.54 -2.73
N ARG A 63 -1.49 -15.39 -1.85
CA ARG A 63 -2.67 -16.24 -2.16
C ARG A 63 -3.96 -15.41 -2.01
N GLN A 64 -5.03 -15.84 -2.64
CA GLN A 64 -6.32 -15.13 -2.58
C GLN A 64 -6.79 -14.89 -1.14
N GLU A 65 -6.68 -15.91 -0.28
CA GLU A 65 -7.06 -15.83 1.13
C GLU A 65 -6.27 -14.76 1.89
N GLU A 66 -4.96 -14.64 1.60
CA GLU A 66 -4.09 -13.63 2.19
C GLU A 66 -4.43 -12.22 1.68
N VAL A 67 -4.77 -12.09 0.39
CA VAL A 67 -5.25 -10.83 -0.19
C VAL A 67 -6.56 -10.39 0.45
N ASP A 68 -7.47 -11.31 0.70
CA ASP A 68 -8.74 -11.02 1.37
C ASP A 68 -8.51 -10.63 2.84
N ALA A 69 -7.57 -11.27 3.54
CA ALA A 69 -7.15 -10.89 4.89
C ALA A 69 -6.54 -9.48 4.93
N LEU A 70 -5.63 -9.13 3.99
CA LEU A 70 -5.06 -7.79 3.87
C LEU A 70 -6.13 -6.72 3.65
N ARG A 71 -7.13 -6.99 2.82
CA ARG A 71 -8.27 -6.08 2.58
C ARG A 71 -9.11 -5.88 3.83
N ALA A 72 -9.40 -6.96 4.53
CA ALA A 72 -10.18 -6.95 5.76
C ALA A 72 -9.42 -6.39 6.97
N GLY A 73 -8.07 -6.32 6.90
CA GLY A 73 -7.21 -5.97 8.02
C GLY A 73 -7.06 -7.09 9.04
N ALA A 74 -7.24 -8.33 8.61
CA ALA A 74 -6.98 -9.52 9.41
C ALA A 74 -5.51 -9.92 9.33
N ASP A 75 -5.06 -10.70 10.31
CA ASP A 75 -3.70 -11.22 10.37
C ASP A 75 -3.48 -12.32 9.31
N LEU A 76 -2.24 -12.39 8.81
CA LEU A 76 -1.80 -13.35 7.80
C LEU A 76 -1.24 -14.63 8.41
N GLY A 77 -0.99 -14.63 9.73
CA GLY A 77 -0.33 -15.71 10.45
C GLY A 77 1.20 -15.64 10.41
N ASP A 78 1.78 -14.56 9.90
CA ASP A 78 3.20 -14.23 9.97
C ASP A 78 3.37 -13.01 10.88
N ALA A 79 3.81 -13.23 12.11
CA ALA A 79 3.88 -12.19 13.14
C ALA A 79 4.75 -10.99 12.72
N THR A 80 5.81 -11.23 11.93
CA THR A 80 6.70 -10.18 11.44
C THR A 80 5.98 -9.31 10.43
N ILE A 81 5.36 -9.90 9.42
CA ILE A 81 4.61 -9.16 8.40
C ILE A 81 3.36 -8.51 9.01
N ASP A 82 2.64 -9.22 9.87
CA ASP A 82 1.43 -8.72 10.53
C ASP A 82 1.70 -7.44 11.35
N ALA A 83 2.84 -7.37 12.05
CA ALA A 83 3.22 -6.18 12.80
C ALA A 83 3.40 -4.95 11.89
N LEU A 84 4.08 -5.12 10.75
CA LEU A 84 4.30 -4.03 9.78
C LEU A 84 3.01 -3.63 9.06
N VAL A 85 2.19 -4.59 8.67
CA VAL A 85 0.87 -4.35 8.04
C VAL A 85 -0.05 -3.59 8.99
N ARG A 86 -0.11 -3.99 10.28
CA ARG A 86 -0.90 -3.27 11.29
C ARG A 86 -0.41 -1.84 11.50
N LEU A 87 0.91 -1.62 11.56
CA LEU A 87 1.51 -0.29 11.68
C LEU A 87 1.10 0.61 10.51
N VAL A 88 1.27 0.12 9.29
CA VAL A 88 0.96 0.89 8.07
C VAL A 88 -0.53 1.14 7.93
N ARG A 89 -1.38 0.16 8.30
CA ARG A 89 -2.83 0.34 8.31
C ARG A 89 -3.26 1.41 9.33
N ALA A 90 -2.67 1.40 10.52
CA ALA A 90 -2.92 2.43 11.53
C ALA A 90 -2.49 3.83 11.03
N ALA A 91 -1.31 3.93 10.39
CA ALA A 91 -0.84 5.17 9.80
C ALA A 91 -1.76 5.66 8.67
N ALA A 92 -2.26 4.76 7.81
CA ALA A 92 -3.19 5.11 6.74
C ALA A 92 -4.52 5.66 7.29
N ALA A 93 -5.07 5.01 8.30
CA ALA A 93 -6.31 5.43 8.96
C ALA A 93 -6.13 6.70 9.82
N GLY A 94 -4.95 6.86 10.42
CA GLY A 94 -4.60 7.96 11.33
C GLY A 94 -3.91 9.15 10.65
N GLN A 95 -3.94 9.25 9.31
CA GLN A 95 -3.28 10.34 8.58
C GLN A 95 -1.78 10.46 8.91
N GLY A 96 -1.10 9.34 9.05
CA GLY A 96 0.31 9.22 9.43
C GLY A 96 0.55 9.05 10.93
N HIS A 97 -0.45 9.29 11.78
CA HIS A 97 -0.31 9.09 13.23
C HIS A 97 -0.38 7.61 13.58
N VAL A 98 0.56 7.17 14.39
CA VAL A 98 0.60 5.82 14.97
C VAL A 98 0.88 5.91 16.46
N SER A 99 0.43 4.91 17.24
CA SER A 99 0.76 4.83 18.65
C SER A 99 2.18 4.31 18.87
N ASP A 100 2.79 4.70 19.99
CA ASP A 100 4.10 4.16 20.39
C ASP A 100 4.09 2.63 20.49
N ALA A 101 2.98 2.05 20.93
CA ALA A 101 2.82 0.61 21.02
C ALA A 101 2.83 -0.09 19.65
N ALA A 102 2.17 0.51 18.63
CA ALA A 102 2.19 -0.02 17.27
C ALA A 102 3.58 0.07 16.64
N TRP A 103 4.29 1.18 16.90
CA TRP A 103 5.68 1.35 16.46
C TRP A 103 6.60 0.33 17.13
N ALA A 104 6.56 0.23 18.45
CA ALA A 104 7.36 -0.72 19.22
C ALA A 104 7.10 -2.16 18.77
N SER A 105 5.84 -2.54 18.51
CA SER A 105 5.51 -3.88 17.99
C SER A 105 6.19 -4.20 16.66
N ALA A 106 6.32 -3.23 15.75
CA ALA A 106 7.03 -3.43 14.49
C ALA A 106 8.55 -3.57 14.69
N VAL A 107 9.14 -2.75 15.57
CA VAL A 107 10.57 -2.85 15.93
C VAL A 107 10.86 -4.21 16.61
N ASP A 108 10.03 -4.63 17.56
CA ASP A 108 10.18 -5.92 18.25
C ASP A 108 10.01 -7.12 17.29
N ALA A 109 9.22 -6.97 16.23
CA ALA A 109 9.07 -7.95 15.17
C ALA A 109 10.29 -8.05 14.23
N GLY A 110 11.28 -7.13 14.38
CA GLY A 110 12.55 -7.17 13.67
C GLY A 110 12.69 -6.17 12.52
N TRP A 111 11.73 -5.25 12.34
CA TRP A 111 11.84 -4.20 11.33
C TRP A 111 12.77 -3.09 11.81
N ASP A 112 13.75 -2.72 11.00
CA ASP A 112 14.68 -1.64 11.29
C ASP A 112 14.13 -0.26 10.85
N ASP A 113 14.79 0.81 11.31
CA ASP A 113 14.39 2.19 11.01
C ASP A 113 14.31 2.48 9.51
N LYS A 114 15.20 1.89 8.72
CA LYS A 114 15.20 2.05 7.26
C LYS A 114 13.98 1.41 6.63
N GLN A 115 13.67 0.18 7.04
CA GLN A 115 12.51 -0.57 6.53
C GLN A 115 11.20 0.09 6.96
N LEU A 116 11.12 0.64 8.17
CA LEU A 116 9.97 1.40 8.64
C LEU A 116 9.77 2.70 7.85
N ALA A 117 10.87 3.41 7.51
CA ALA A 117 10.80 4.57 6.61
C ALA A 117 10.37 4.19 5.18
N GLU A 118 10.83 3.06 4.66
CA GLU A 118 10.42 2.53 3.35
C GLU A 118 8.95 2.08 3.33
N ALA A 119 8.45 1.56 4.45
CA ALA A 119 7.03 1.24 4.62
C ALA A 119 6.15 2.50 4.49
N PHE A 120 6.59 3.63 5.07
CA PHE A 120 5.92 4.92 4.89
C PHE A 120 5.93 5.38 3.42
N ALA A 121 7.02 5.18 2.69
CA ALA A 121 7.05 5.52 1.26
C ALA A 121 6.04 4.68 0.44
N SER A 122 5.85 3.41 0.81
CA SER A 122 4.83 2.54 0.21
C SER A 122 3.41 3.00 0.53
N LEU A 123 3.15 3.40 1.79
CA LEU A 123 1.92 4.05 2.22
C LEU A 123 1.67 5.33 1.40
N GLY A 124 2.66 6.21 1.29
CA GLY A 124 2.56 7.47 0.56
C GLY A 124 2.18 7.25 -0.91
N LEU A 125 2.78 6.26 -1.56
CA LEU A 125 2.43 5.89 -2.94
C LEU A 125 0.98 5.41 -3.06
N ALA A 126 0.52 4.57 -2.13
CA ALA A 126 -0.85 4.06 -2.13
C ALA A 126 -1.87 5.18 -1.87
N VAL A 127 -1.61 6.05 -0.89
CA VAL A 127 -2.47 7.21 -0.56
C VAL A 127 -2.51 8.20 -1.73
N PHE A 128 -1.37 8.54 -2.33
CA PHE A 128 -1.32 9.38 -3.52
C PHE A 128 -2.20 8.82 -4.63
N THR A 129 -2.08 7.52 -4.89
CA THR A 129 -2.86 6.83 -5.92
C THR A 129 -4.36 6.87 -5.59
N ALA A 130 -4.74 6.47 -4.38
CA ALA A 130 -6.14 6.40 -3.96
C ALA A 130 -6.81 7.79 -3.96
N TYR A 131 -6.10 8.81 -3.45
CA TYR A 131 -6.65 10.18 -3.40
C TYR A 131 -6.74 10.78 -4.80
N PHE A 132 -5.76 10.54 -5.67
CA PHE A 132 -5.85 11.00 -7.05
C PHE A 132 -7.04 10.36 -7.79
N LEU A 133 -7.27 9.07 -7.60
CA LEU A 133 -8.40 8.36 -8.21
C LEU A 133 -9.75 8.89 -7.72
N ASN A 134 -9.87 9.19 -6.42
CA ASN A 134 -11.05 9.80 -5.85
C ASN A 134 -11.25 11.24 -6.37
N TYR A 135 -10.17 12.05 -6.37
CA TYR A 135 -10.19 13.43 -6.84
C TYR A 135 -10.56 13.54 -8.32
N ALA A 136 -10.03 12.65 -9.15
CA ALA A 136 -10.28 12.62 -10.58
C ALA A 136 -11.59 11.88 -10.96
N ALA A 137 -12.38 11.43 -9.96
CA ALA A 137 -13.58 10.63 -10.17
C ALA A 137 -13.41 9.50 -11.19
N THR A 138 -12.28 8.78 -11.10
CA THR A 138 -11.92 7.74 -12.07
C THR A 138 -12.86 6.56 -11.95
N GLU A 139 -13.58 6.26 -13.01
CA GLU A 139 -14.44 5.09 -13.09
C GLU A 139 -13.61 3.79 -13.10
N LEU A 140 -14.17 2.73 -12.52
CA LEU A 140 -13.56 1.41 -12.49
C LEU A 140 -13.73 0.77 -13.87
N ASP A 141 -12.68 0.78 -14.68
CA ASP A 141 -12.61 0.19 -16.02
C ASP A 141 -12.02 -1.23 -16.03
N LEU A 142 -11.90 -1.83 -14.84
CA LEU A 142 -11.43 -3.21 -14.69
C LEU A 142 -12.60 -4.18 -14.97
N PRO A 143 -12.33 -5.29 -15.68
CA PRO A 143 -13.34 -6.32 -15.80
C PRO A 143 -13.73 -6.78 -14.40
N ALA A 144 -15.03 -6.80 -14.11
CA ALA A 144 -15.55 -7.33 -12.86
C ALA A 144 -14.95 -8.74 -12.70
N GLY A 145 -14.08 -8.91 -11.71
CA GLY A 145 -13.45 -10.18 -11.43
C GLY A 145 -14.53 -11.23 -11.19
N ARG A 146 -14.50 -12.27 -12.01
CA ARG A 146 -15.31 -13.46 -11.80
C ARG A 146 -14.71 -14.27 -10.67
#